data_20a19a028be6f00f8aa152e8e870aa58
#
_entry.id   20a19a028be6f00f8aa152e8e870aa58
#
_cell.length_a   1.000
_cell.length_b   1.000
_cell.length_c   1.000
_cell.angle_alpha   90.00
_cell.angle_beta   90.00
_cell.angle_gamma   90.00
#
_symmetry.space_group_name_H-M   'P 1'
#
loop_
_entity.id
_entity.type
_entity.pdbx_description
1 polymer ?
#
loop_
_entity_poly.entity_id
_entity_poly.type
_entity_poly.pdbx_seq_one_letter_code
_entity_poly.pdbx_strand_id
1 'polypeptide(L)'
;MALKNVIGIDHVVVMVRDLDEAAETWKRLGFTLSPRGTHSAHMGSGNYTIMLDPDYIELLGVLTETELNAPARAFLAKREGVERIAFTAIDSAAGAEEIRTRGYQPIGPTDFERPVTMPDGRLLAARFRTFQWPVAEAPGGVRIFACQHKTRDTVWIPELMKHANGARRLKQVLLAAPEPAKEAAHLSRMIDRKGQDQLDGSVIVPSGSDRADFLFLTKEQLGRRYPDVPLSRLPERGCAGLVIAADLAATETALGSGGIRSGGAICAPPASSNGTLLVFVSA
;
A
#
# COMPACT_ATOMS: atom_id res chain seq x y z
N MET A 1 -12.82 -15.38 15.73
CA MET A 1 -12.32 -16.15 14.56
C MET A 1 -11.92 -15.16 13.48
N ALA A 2 -10.78 -15.39 12.82
CA ALA A 2 -10.31 -14.51 11.74
C ALA A 2 -11.40 -14.28 10.66
N LEU A 3 -11.37 -13.12 9.99
CA LEU A 3 -12.25 -12.86 8.87
C LEU A 3 -12.04 -13.92 7.80
N LYS A 4 -13.12 -14.48 7.26
CA LYS A 4 -13.05 -15.54 6.25
C LYS A 4 -12.96 -14.98 4.83
N ASN A 5 -13.60 -13.83 4.61
CA ASN A 5 -13.68 -13.19 3.29
C ASN A 5 -12.66 -12.07 3.09
N VAL A 6 -11.83 -11.78 4.11
CA VAL A 6 -10.72 -10.80 4.05
C VAL A 6 -9.44 -11.52 4.44
N ILE A 7 -8.52 -11.71 3.47
CA ILE A 7 -7.43 -12.69 3.60
C ILE A 7 -6.02 -12.08 3.70
N GLY A 8 -5.88 -10.77 3.79
CA GLY A 8 -4.61 -10.08 3.97
C GLY A 8 -4.40 -8.95 2.98
N ILE A 9 -3.27 -8.26 3.09
CA ILE A 9 -2.97 -7.09 2.23
C ILE A 9 -2.99 -7.51 0.76
N ASP A 10 -3.73 -6.73 -0.02
CA ASP A 10 -3.82 -6.79 -1.48
C ASP A 10 -2.89 -5.76 -2.13
N HIS A 11 -3.01 -4.52 -1.69
CA HIS A 11 -2.17 -3.43 -2.18
C HIS A 11 -2.13 -2.25 -1.21
N VAL A 12 -1.17 -1.39 -1.45
CA VAL A 12 -1.03 -0.09 -0.78
C VAL A 12 -1.19 1.03 -1.78
N VAL A 13 -1.87 2.11 -1.40
CA VAL A 13 -2.13 3.25 -2.28
C VAL A 13 -1.27 4.44 -1.84
N VAL A 14 -0.30 4.78 -2.67
CA VAL A 14 0.56 5.96 -2.52
C VAL A 14 -0.11 7.13 -3.24
N MET A 15 -0.63 8.09 -2.47
CA MET A 15 -1.19 9.32 -3.02
C MET A 15 -0.08 10.26 -3.48
N VAL A 16 -0.16 10.73 -4.71
CA VAL A 16 0.83 11.61 -5.34
C VAL A 16 0.16 12.85 -5.93
N ARG A 17 0.89 13.99 -5.91
CA ARG A 17 0.38 15.28 -6.45
C ARG A 17 0.38 15.30 -7.96
N ASP A 18 1.49 14.89 -8.55
CA ASP A 18 1.64 14.72 -9.99
C ASP A 18 1.84 13.25 -10.30
N LEU A 19 0.85 12.66 -10.97
CA LEU A 19 0.81 11.22 -11.23
C LEU A 19 1.89 10.78 -12.23
N ASP A 20 2.13 11.60 -13.28
CA ASP A 20 3.08 11.25 -14.33
C ASP A 20 4.52 11.49 -13.86
N GLU A 21 4.78 12.55 -13.10
CA GLU A 21 6.08 12.77 -12.44
C GLU A 21 6.40 11.66 -11.43
N ALA A 22 5.41 11.23 -10.65
CA ALA A 22 5.58 10.11 -9.75
C ALA A 22 5.89 8.81 -10.49
N ALA A 23 5.23 8.54 -11.63
CA ALA A 23 5.51 7.37 -12.45
C ALA A 23 6.98 7.37 -12.92
N GLU A 24 7.49 8.50 -13.43
CA GLU A 24 8.90 8.62 -13.82
C GLU A 24 9.86 8.47 -12.62
N THR A 25 9.48 8.98 -11.45
CA THR A 25 10.25 8.81 -10.21
C THR A 25 10.37 7.34 -9.83
N TRP A 26 9.28 6.58 -9.85
CA TRP A 26 9.30 5.17 -9.49
C TRP A 26 9.95 4.28 -10.56
N LYS A 27 9.90 4.66 -11.84
CA LYS A 27 10.71 4.02 -12.89
C LYS A 27 12.21 4.18 -12.62
N ARG A 28 12.66 5.39 -12.20
CA ARG A 28 14.07 5.61 -11.83
C ARG A 28 14.51 4.78 -10.62
N LEU A 29 13.59 4.38 -9.75
CA LEU A 29 13.85 3.43 -8.66
C LEU A 29 13.90 1.96 -9.14
N GLY A 30 13.79 1.70 -10.44
CA GLY A 30 13.87 0.38 -11.05
C GLY A 30 12.57 -0.40 -11.07
N PHE A 31 11.42 0.22 -10.78
CA PHE A 31 10.13 -0.44 -10.90
C PHE A 31 9.59 -0.39 -12.32
N THR A 32 8.92 -1.46 -12.73
CA THR A 32 8.07 -1.53 -13.92
C THR A 32 6.66 -1.11 -13.52
N LEU A 33 6.07 -0.17 -14.27
CA LEU A 33 4.73 0.33 -14.01
C LEU A 33 3.77 -0.14 -15.10
N SER A 34 2.50 -0.34 -14.75
CA SER A 34 1.43 -0.54 -15.72
C SER A 34 1.28 0.66 -16.65
N PRO A 35 0.61 0.54 -17.79
CA PRO A 35 0.05 1.70 -18.46
C PRO A 35 -0.81 2.54 -17.52
N ARG A 36 -0.93 3.84 -17.78
CA ARG A 36 -1.78 4.74 -16.99
C ARG A 36 -3.25 4.29 -17.05
N GLY A 37 -3.82 4.04 -15.88
CA GLY A 37 -5.24 3.85 -15.70
C GLY A 37 -5.94 5.18 -15.47
N THR A 38 -7.15 5.33 -16.00
CA THR A 38 -8.02 6.48 -15.72
C THR A 38 -9.32 5.94 -15.16
N HIS A 39 -9.71 6.42 -13.99
CA HIS A 39 -10.98 6.08 -13.38
C HIS A 39 -12.11 6.91 -14.01
N SER A 40 -13.35 6.54 -13.71
CA SER A 40 -14.54 7.26 -14.20
C SER A 40 -14.52 8.74 -13.80
N ALA A 41 -15.19 9.58 -14.58
CA ALA A 41 -15.21 11.04 -14.41
C ALA A 41 -15.64 11.47 -13.00
N HIS A 42 -16.59 10.75 -12.38
CA HIS A 42 -17.06 11.08 -11.02
C HIS A 42 -15.98 10.79 -9.93
N MET A 43 -15.04 9.86 -10.18
CA MET A 43 -13.89 9.64 -9.31
C MET A 43 -12.80 10.68 -9.53
N GLY A 44 -12.63 11.17 -10.74
CA GLY A 44 -11.69 12.21 -11.11
C GLY A 44 -10.23 11.88 -10.80
N SER A 45 -9.84 10.59 -10.85
CA SER A 45 -8.51 10.11 -10.49
C SER A 45 -7.93 9.19 -11.55
N GLY A 46 -6.62 8.99 -11.52
CA GLY A 46 -5.91 8.00 -12.33
C GLY A 46 -4.83 7.32 -11.53
N ASN A 47 -4.32 6.22 -12.06
CA ASN A 47 -3.33 5.41 -11.35
C ASN A 47 -2.27 4.81 -12.28
N TYR A 48 -1.16 4.42 -11.66
CA TYR A 48 -0.23 3.42 -12.15
C TYR A 48 -0.11 2.31 -11.11
N THR A 49 0.04 1.07 -11.54
CA THR A 49 0.28 -0.05 -10.63
C THR A 49 1.67 -0.65 -10.83
N ILE A 50 2.30 -1.04 -9.73
CA ILE A 50 3.58 -1.71 -9.65
C ILE A 50 3.27 -3.09 -9.12
N MET A 51 3.20 -4.07 -10.03
CA MET A 51 2.70 -5.41 -9.75
C MET A 51 3.76 -6.26 -9.10
N LEU A 52 3.47 -6.80 -7.93
CA LEU A 52 4.28 -7.77 -7.21
C LEU A 52 3.50 -9.09 -7.08
N ASP A 53 4.01 -10.08 -6.36
CA ASP A 53 3.30 -11.33 -6.11
C ASP A 53 3.30 -11.66 -4.61
N PRO A 54 2.14 -11.71 -3.97
CA PRO A 54 0.75 -11.67 -4.49
C PRO A 54 0.07 -10.29 -4.38
N ASP A 55 0.81 -9.23 -4.13
CA ASP A 55 0.36 -7.88 -3.80
C ASP A 55 0.81 -6.85 -4.85
N TYR A 56 0.50 -5.56 -4.67
CA TYR A 56 1.02 -4.49 -5.52
C TYR A 56 1.03 -3.13 -4.81
N ILE A 57 1.73 -2.17 -5.42
CA ILE A 57 1.73 -0.77 -5.02
C ILE A 57 0.96 0.01 -6.08
N GLU A 58 0.03 0.85 -5.66
CA GLU A 58 -0.71 1.75 -6.54
C GLU A 58 -0.26 3.19 -6.33
N LEU A 59 0.19 3.85 -7.39
CA LEU A 59 0.34 5.31 -7.40
C LEU A 59 -0.99 5.90 -7.83
N LEU A 60 -1.60 6.74 -7.01
CA LEU A 60 -2.91 7.33 -7.26
C LEU A 60 -2.83 8.85 -7.24
N GLY A 61 -3.27 9.49 -8.32
CA GLY A 61 -3.32 10.95 -8.45
C GLY A 61 -4.74 11.46 -8.73
N VAL A 62 -5.01 12.68 -8.29
CA VAL A 62 -6.24 13.40 -8.62
C VAL A 62 -6.02 14.10 -9.96
N LEU A 63 -6.85 13.79 -10.97
CA LEU A 63 -6.80 14.36 -12.31
C LEU A 63 -7.79 15.51 -12.49
N THR A 64 -8.97 15.38 -11.85
CA THR A 64 -10.03 16.38 -11.85
C THR A 64 -10.65 16.41 -10.47
N GLU A 65 -10.88 17.61 -9.93
CA GLU A 65 -11.49 17.75 -8.62
C GLU A 65 -12.96 17.33 -8.63
N THR A 66 -13.33 16.49 -7.67
CA THR A 66 -14.71 16.04 -7.43
C THR A 66 -14.98 16.04 -5.92
N GLU A 67 -16.25 15.97 -5.52
CA GLU A 67 -16.60 15.79 -4.11
C GLU A 67 -16.06 14.48 -3.55
N LEU A 68 -16.06 13.41 -4.37
CA LEU A 68 -15.62 12.09 -3.97
C LEU A 68 -14.12 12.05 -3.61
N ASN A 69 -13.29 12.84 -4.30
CA ASN A 69 -11.85 12.88 -4.05
C ASN A 69 -11.41 13.99 -3.09
N ALA A 70 -12.35 14.75 -2.49
CA ALA A 70 -12.01 15.77 -1.50
C ALA A 70 -11.14 15.27 -0.33
N PRO A 71 -11.37 14.07 0.26
CA PRO A 71 -10.47 13.52 1.29
C PRO A 71 -9.05 13.27 0.79
N ALA A 72 -8.88 12.81 -0.46
CA ALA A 72 -7.58 12.62 -1.08
C ALA A 72 -6.84 13.96 -1.28
N ARG A 73 -7.54 14.99 -1.75
CA ARG A 73 -6.98 16.34 -1.88
C ARG A 73 -6.57 16.92 -0.52
N ALA A 74 -7.37 16.72 0.51
CA ALA A 74 -7.04 17.13 1.88
C ALA A 74 -5.80 16.41 2.44
N PHE A 75 -5.57 15.15 2.07
CA PHE A 75 -4.34 14.43 2.40
C PHE A 75 -3.15 15.03 1.63
N LEU A 76 -3.28 15.21 0.30
CA LEU A 76 -2.23 15.75 -0.57
C LEU A 76 -1.85 17.19 -0.23
N ALA A 77 -2.76 17.98 0.31
CA ALA A 77 -2.44 19.33 0.82
C ALA A 77 -1.41 19.29 1.96
N LYS A 78 -1.36 18.18 2.73
CA LYS A 78 -0.42 18.01 3.83
C LYS A 78 0.85 17.28 3.40
N ARG A 79 0.72 16.16 2.67
CA ARG A 79 1.85 15.32 2.25
C ARG A 79 1.47 14.39 1.10
N GLU A 80 2.46 13.78 0.50
CA GLU A 80 2.33 12.57 -0.30
C GLU A 80 2.58 11.33 0.56
N GLY A 81 2.40 10.13 -0.02
CA GLY A 81 2.70 8.84 0.61
C GLY A 81 1.49 7.94 0.73
N VAL A 82 1.65 6.82 1.41
CA VAL A 82 0.58 5.84 1.59
C VAL A 82 -0.54 6.43 2.44
N GLU A 83 -1.74 6.46 1.86
CA GLU A 83 -2.94 7.03 2.48
C GLU A 83 -3.96 5.96 2.85
N ARG A 84 -3.99 4.84 2.09
CA ARG A 84 -4.89 3.73 2.35
C ARG A 84 -4.25 2.39 1.99
N ILE A 85 -4.78 1.33 2.59
CA ILE A 85 -4.33 -0.04 2.39
C ILE A 85 -5.55 -0.90 2.07
N ALA A 86 -5.46 -1.66 1.00
CA ALA A 86 -6.47 -2.63 0.59
C ALA A 86 -6.15 -4.02 1.11
N PHE A 87 -7.19 -4.70 1.56
CA PHE A 87 -7.17 -6.14 1.79
C PHE A 87 -7.77 -6.88 0.58
N THR A 88 -7.26 -8.06 0.28
CA THR A 88 -7.93 -8.96 -0.68
C THR A 88 -9.25 -9.43 -0.07
N ALA A 89 -10.36 -9.18 -0.77
CA ALA A 89 -11.64 -9.80 -0.45
C ALA A 89 -11.90 -11.01 -1.39
N ILE A 90 -12.26 -12.14 -0.82
CA ILE A 90 -12.76 -13.30 -1.58
C ILE A 90 -14.17 -12.99 -2.09
N ASP A 91 -15.02 -12.48 -1.20
CA ASP A 91 -16.35 -11.97 -1.49
C ASP A 91 -16.56 -10.68 -0.72
N SER A 92 -16.69 -9.56 -1.43
CA SER A 92 -16.85 -8.24 -0.80
C SER A 92 -18.20 -8.06 -0.09
N ALA A 93 -19.26 -8.71 -0.56
CA ALA A 93 -20.56 -8.62 0.11
C ALA A 93 -20.55 -9.40 1.42
N ALA A 94 -20.03 -10.63 1.41
CA ALA A 94 -19.88 -11.44 2.60
C ALA A 94 -18.87 -10.80 3.60
N GLY A 95 -17.75 -10.23 3.10
CA GLY A 95 -16.78 -9.53 3.93
C GLY A 95 -17.34 -8.27 4.60
N ALA A 96 -18.16 -7.49 3.88
CA ALA A 96 -18.86 -6.35 4.46
C ALA A 96 -19.82 -6.80 5.57
N GLU A 97 -20.51 -7.92 5.38
CA GLU A 97 -21.39 -8.49 6.42
C GLU A 97 -20.58 -9.00 7.62
N GLU A 98 -19.44 -9.64 7.40
CA GLU A 98 -18.55 -10.08 8.49
C GLU A 98 -18.14 -8.91 9.40
N ILE A 99 -17.74 -7.77 8.84
CA ILE A 99 -17.38 -6.62 9.68
C ILE A 99 -18.60 -5.93 10.31
N ARG A 100 -19.78 -5.99 9.67
CA ARG A 100 -21.02 -5.47 10.26
C ARG A 100 -21.41 -6.26 11.51
N THR A 101 -21.30 -7.59 11.49
CA THR A 101 -21.58 -8.44 12.65
C THR A 101 -20.61 -8.21 13.81
N ARG A 102 -19.48 -7.51 13.57
CA ARG A 102 -18.48 -7.10 14.56
C ARG A 102 -18.65 -5.66 15.05
N GLY A 103 -19.76 -5.02 14.66
CA GLY A 103 -20.12 -3.67 15.11
C GLY A 103 -19.58 -2.54 14.25
N TYR A 104 -18.90 -2.82 13.13
CA TYR A 104 -18.50 -1.80 12.17
C TYR A 104 -19.63 -1.52 11.18
N GLN A 105 -19.66 -0.29 10.65
CA GLN A 105 -20.60 0.11 9.60
C GLN A 105 -19.85 0.23 8.27
N PRO A 106 -19.77 -0.83 7.45
CA PRO A 106 -19.03 -0.77 6.18
C PRO A 106 -19.68 0.20 5.21
N ILE A 107 -18.84 0.87 4.42
CA ILE A 107 -19.24 1.68 3.28
C ILE A 107 -19.15 0.80 2.03
N GLY A 108 -20.22 0.68 1.28
CA GLY A 108 -20.31 -0.26 0.16
C GLY A 108 -21.02 -1.58 0.56
N PRO A 109 -20.88 -2.68 -0.21
CA PRO A 109 -19.95 -2.84 -1.35
C PRO A 109 -20.36 -2.05 -2.61
N THR A 110 -19.34 -1.62 -3.37
CA THR A 110 -19.50 -0.87 -4.61
C THR A 110 -18.71 -1.54 -5.73
N ASP A 111 -19.32 -1.72 -6.89
CA ASP A 111 -18.66 -2.20 -8.10
C ASP A 111 -18.06 -1.02 -8.88
N PHE A 112 -16.88 -1.23 -9.45
CA PHE A 112 -16.30 -0.33 -10.44
C PHE A 112 -15.43 -1.09 -11.42
N GLU A 113 -15.17 -0.47 -12.57
CA GLU A 113 -14.27 -1.01 -13.58
C GLU A 113 -13.44 0.09 -14.22
N ARG A 114 -12.32 -0.28 -14.82
CA ARG A 114 -11.52 0.58 -15.68
C ARG A 114 -11.04 -0.19 -16.92
N PRO A 115 -10.85 0.49 -18.06
CA PRO A 115 -10.27 -0.13 -19.22
C PRO A 115 -8.79 -0.50 -18.97
N VAL A 116 -8.36 -1.61 -19.57
CA VAL A 116 -6.97 -2.07 -19.56
C VAL A 116 -6.59 -2.50 -20.96
N THR A 117 -5.52 -1.92 -21.52
CA THR A 117 -4.90 -2.40 -22.73
C THR A 117 -3.93 -3.51 -22.37
N MET A 118 -4.21 -4.73 -22.85
CA MET A 118 -3.35 -5.90 -22.64
C MET A 118 -2.09 -5.84 -23.52
N PRO A 119 -1.01 -6.58 -23.20
CA PRO A 119 0.21 -6.59 -24.01
C PRO A 119 0.00 -7.01 -25.48
N ASP A 120 -1.02 -7.81 -25.77
CA ASP A 120 -1.42 -8.21 -27.11
C ASP A 120 -2.30 -7.18 -27.84
N GLY A 121 -2.51 -5.99 -27.25
CA GLY A 121 -3.31 -4.91 -27.80
C GLY A 121 -4.82 -5.01 -27.57
N ARG A 122 -5.33 -6.09 -26.97
CA ARG A 122 -6.76 -6.21 -26.65
C ARG A 122 -7.14 -5.22 -25.55
N LEU A 123 -8.29 -4.59 -25.72
CA LEU A 123 -8.90 -3.74 -24.70
C LEU A 123 -9.86 -4.59 -23.86
N LEU A 124 -9.52 -4.76 -22.59
CA LEU A 124 -10.34 -5.47 -21.60
C LEU A 124 -10.75 -4.54 -20.48
N ALA A 125 -11.54 -5.04 -19.51
CA ALA A 125 -11.92 -4.30 -18.31
C ALA A 125 -11.37 -4.98 -17.06
N ALA A 126 -10.64 -4.24 -16.25
CA ALA A 126 -10.36 -4.64 -14.88
C ALA A 126 -11.57 -4.29 -14.00
N ARG A 127 -12.18 -5.30 -13.39
CA ARG A 127 -13.44 -5.20 -12.63
C ARG A 127 -13.20 -5.52 -11.16
N PHE A 128 -13.79 -4.71 -10.31
CA PHE A 128 -13.60 -4.76 -8.87
C PHE A 128 -14.91 -4.60 -8.14
N ARG A 129 -14.97 -5.18 -6.92
CA ARG A 129 -15.99 -4.87 -5.93
C ARG A 129 -15.30 -4.55 -4.61
N THR A 130 -15.57 -3.38 -4.03
CA THR A 130 -14.90 -2.94 -2.82
C THR A 130 -15.89 -2.60 -1.71
N PHE A 131 -15.46 -2.79 -0.47
CA PHE A 131 -16.08 -2.16 0.68
C PHE A 131 -14.99 -1.53 1.57
N GLN A 132 -15.36 -0.57 2.42
CA GLN A 132 -14.43 0.14 3.28
C GLN A 132 -14.89 0.03 4.73
N TRP A 133 -13.93 -0.03 5.66
CA TRP A 133 -14.22 0.29 7.06
C TRP A 133 -14.56 1.79 7.18
N PRO A 134 -15.33 2.18 8.22
CA PRO A 134 -15.57 3.60 8.47
C PRO A 134 -14.27 4.39 8.53
N VAL A 135 -14.25 5.60 7.94
CA VAL A 135 -13.03 6.45 7.89
C VAL A 135 -12.49 6.77 9.29
N ALA A 136 -13.36 6.80 10.31
CA ALA A 136 -12.96 7.00 11.70
C ALA A 136 -12.10 5.85 12.25
N GLU A 137 -12.21 4.65 11.65
CA GLU A 137 -11.46 3.46 12.03
C GLU A 137 -10.08 3.39 11.32
N ALA A 138 -9.35 4.50 11.28
CA ALA A 138 -8.06 4.57 10.59
C ALA A 138 -6.89 4.16 11.52
N PRO A 139 -6.56 2.86 11.67
CA PRO A 139 -5.48 2.39 12.53
C PRO A 139 -4.13 2.92 12.01
N GLY A 140 -3.32 3.48 12.92
CA GLY A 140 -2.06 4.11 12.53
C GLY A 140 -2.22 5.26 11.54
N GLY A 141 -3.42 5.85 11.40
CA GLY A 141 -3.66 6.98 10.50
C GLY A 141 -3.83 6.64 9.03
N VAL A 142 -4.04 5.37 8.67
CA VAL A 142 -4.29 4.92 7.29
C VAL A 142 -5.71 4.39 7.14
N ARG A 143 -6.36 4.71 6.04
CA ARG A 143 -7.68 4.14 5.73
C ARG A 143 -7.56 2.69 5.29
N ILE A 144 -8.54 1.88 5.66
CA ILE A 144 -8.58 0.46 5.32
C ILE A 144 -9.81 0.17 4.46
N PHE A 145 -9.62 -0.59 3.39
CA PHE A 145 -10.70 -1.10 2.55
C PHE A 145 -10.39 -2.53 2.09
N ALA A 146 -11.36 -3.19 1.49
CA ALA A 146 -11.17 -4.52 0.91
C ALA A 146 -11.55 -4.50 -0.57
N CYS A 147 -10.78 -5.20 -1.38
CA CYS A 147 -10.91 -5.25 -2.84
C CYS A 147 -11.06 -6.69 -3.32
N GLN A 148 -12.17 -6.98 -3.96
CA GLN A 148 -12.40 -8.22 -4.70
C GLN A 148 -12.11 -7.98 -6.17
N HIS A 149 -11.09 -8.66 -6.70
CA HIS A 149 -10.76 -8.65 -8.12
C HIS A 149 -11.68 -9.63 -8.86
N LYS A 150 -12.57 -9.12 -9.71
CA LYS A 150 -13.45 -9.93 -10.56
C LYS A 150 -12.74 -10.45 -11.80
N THR A 151 -11.69 -9.76 -12.25
CA THR A 151 -10.89 -10.07 -13.45
C THR A 151 -9.40 -9.95 -13.11
N ARG A 152 -8.90 -10.83 -12.21
CA ARG A 152 -7.53 -10.77 -11.71
C ARG A 152 -6.47 -10.73 -12.82
N ASP A 153 -6.66 -11.51 -13.88
CA ASP A 153 -5.72 -11.65 -15.01
C ASP A 153 -5.55 -10.34 -15.81
N THR A 154 -6.47 -9.38 -15.69
CA THR A 154 -6.33 -8.07 -16.30
C THR A 154 -5.53 -7.10 -15.43
N VAL A 155 -5.11 -7.51 -14.23
CA VAL A 155 -4.32 -6.71 -13.28
C VAL A 155 -2.94 -7.35 -13.10
N TRP A 156 -2.85 -8.65 -12.75
CA TRP A 156 -1.59 -9.40 -12.65
C TRP A 156 -1.11 -9.88 -14.02
N ILE A 157 -0.52 -8.96 -14.77
CA ILE A 157 0.07 -9.21 -16.09
C ILE A 157 1.53 -9.59 -15.86
N PRO A 158 2.00 -10.78 -16.30
CA PRO A 158 3.33 -11.30 -16.00
C PRO A 158 4.50 -10.39 -16.38
N GLU A 159 4.35 -9.65 -17.48
CA GLU A 159 5.36 -8.70 -17.97
C GLU A 159 5.56 -7.53 -17.03
N LEU A 160 4.51 -7.11 -16.30
CA LEU A 160 4.53 -6.01 -15.34
C LEU A 160 5.09 -6.40 -13.96
N MET A 161 5.32 -7.70 -13.72
CA MET A 161 5.82 -8.22 -12.44
C MET A 161 7.35 -8.34 -12.40
N LYS A 162 8.04 -7.92 -13.46
CA LYS A 162 9.51 -7.96 -13.56
C LYS A 162 10.07 -6.56 -13.34
N HIS A 163 10.85 -6.39 -12.27
CA HIS A 163 11.42 -5.10 -11.87
C HIS A 163 12.94 -5.13 -11.96
N ALA A 164 13.54 -4.07 -12.51
CA ALA A 164 15.00 -3.93 -12.60
C ALA A 164 15.67 -3.90 -11.22
N ASN A 165 14.96 -3.40 -10.19
CA ASN A 165 15.42 -3.40 -8.79
C ASN A 165 15.23 -4.74 -8.07
N GLY A 166 14.77 -5.78 -8.77
CA GLY A 166 14.60 -7.12 -8.20
C GLY A 166 13.46 -7.26 -7.18
N ALA A 167 12.58 -6.27 -7.05
CA ALA A 167 11.41 -6.32 -6.16
C ALA A 167 10.48 -7.49 -6.52
N ARG A 168 9.96 -8.19 -5.48
CA ARG A 168 9.12 -9.38 -5.66
C ARG A 168 7.80 -9.32 -4.92
N ARG A 169 7.80 -8.92 -3.64
CA ARG A 169 6.60 -8.86 -2.80
C ARG A 169 6.74 -7.87 -1.65
N LEU A 170 5.64 -7.38 -1.13
CA LEU A 170 5.63 -6.67 0.14
C LEU A 170 5.89 -7.67 1.29
N LYS A 171 6.70 -7.26 2.25
CA LYS A 171 6.95 -8.00 3.50
C LYS A 171 6.25 -7.33 4.68
N GLN A 172 6.35 -5.99 4.76
CA GLN A 172 5.74 -5.24 5.84
C GLN A 172 5.30 -3.85 5.37
N VAL A 173 4.24 -3.35 5.98
CA VAL A 173 3.83 -1.94 5.93
C VAL A 173 4.19 -1.30 7.26
N LEU A 174 5.07 -0.29 7.24
CA LEU A 174 5.58 0.39 8.42
C LEU A 174 4.62 1.52 8.81
N LEU A 175 3.95 1.39 9.94
CA LEU A 175 3.01 2.39 10.46
C LEU A 175 3.63 3.12 11.65
N ALA A 176 4.02 4.37 11.43
CA ALA A 176 4.49 5.23 12.49
C ALA A 176 3.30 5.65 13.38
N ALA A 177 3.47 5.55 14.68
CA ALA A 177 2.48 5.98 15.66
C ALA A 177 3.16 6.34 17.00
N PRO A 178 2.67 7.38 17.71
CA PRO A 178 3.15 7.69 19.05
C PRO A 178 2.87 6.57 20.07
N GLU A 179 1.76 5.83 19.89
CA GLU A 179 1.33 4.71 20.73
C GLU A 179 1.18 3.42 19.90
N PRO A 180 2.29 2.76 19.49
CA PRO A 180 2.24 1.61 18.57
C PRO A 180 1.34 0.47 19.05
N ALA A 181 1.41 0.12 20.34
CA ALA A 181 0.62 -0.96 20.92
C ALA A 181 -0.90 -0.68 20.84
N LYS A 182 -1.32 0.56 21.05
CA LYS A 182 -2.73 0.96 20.96
C LYS A 182 -3.27 0.87 19.54
N GLU A 183 -2.51 1.37 18.57
CA GLU A 183 -2.88 1.33 17.15
C GLU A 183 -2.86 -0.11 16.62
N ALA A 184 -1.88 -0.91 17.02
CA ALA A 184 -1.81 -2.33 16.71
C ALA A 184 -3.01 -3.10 17.29
N ALA A 185 -3.37 -2.84 18.55
CA ALA A 185 -4.54 -3.45 19.19
C ALA A 185 -5.85 -3.05 18.50
N HIS A 186 -5.93 -1.80 17.98
CA HIS A 186 -7.07 -1.34 17.19
C HIS A 186 -7.19 -2.15 15.88
N LEU A 187 -6.13 -2.22 15.07
CA LEU A 187 -6.14 -3.01 13.85
C LEU A 187 -6.42 -4.49 14.12
N SER A 188 -5.80 -5.05 15.17
CA SER A 188 -6.01 -6.44 15.59
C SER A 188 -7.49 -6.78 15.79
N ARG A 189 -8.26 -5.87 16.43
CA ARG A 189 -9.72 -6.04 16.59
C ARG A 189 -10.46 -5.92 15.26
N MET A 190 -10.06 -4.97 14.39
CA MET A 190 -10.72 -4.75 13.09
C MET A 190 -10.65 -5.97 12.18
N ILE A 191 -9.49 -6.63 12.14
CA ILE A 191 -9.23 -7.76 11.23
C ILE A 191 -9.20 -9.12 11.93
N ASP A 192 -9.39 -9.12 13.25
CA ASP A 192 -9.37 -10.31 14.11
C ASP A 192 -8.07 -11.13 13.96
N ARG A 193 -6.96 -10.46 14.07
CA ARG A 193 -5.61 -11.02 14.04
C ARG A 193 -4.83 -10.57 15.26
N LYS A 194 -4.24 -11.50 16.00
CA LYS A 194 -3.49 -11.18 17.22
C LYS A 194 -2.16 -10.47 16.88
N GLY A 195 -1.93 -9.32 17.50
CA GLY A 195 -0.65 -8.63 17.46
C GLY A 195 0.45 -9.42 18.20
N GLN A 196 1.69 -9.19 17.80
CA GLN A 196 2.90 -9.82 18.31
C GLN A 196 3.88 -8.74 18.75
N ASP A 197 4.09 -8.62 20.07
CA ASP A 197 5.03 -7.66 20.62
C ASP A 197 6.47 -8.03 20.23
N GLN A 198 7.26 -7.02 19.89
CA GLN A 198 8.67 -7.16 19.55
C GLN A 198 9.54 -6.65 20.71
N LEU A 199 10.78 -7.14 20.79
CA LEU A 199 11.71 -6.79 21.88
C LEU A 199 12.01 -5.29 21.97
N ASP A 200 11.91 -4.57 20.85
CA ASP A 200 12.12 -3.12 20.78
C ASP A 200 10.86 -2.29 21.12
N GLY A 201 9.76 -2.96 21.51
CA GLY A 201 8.47 -2.33 21.83
C GLY A 201 7.62 -1.98 20.62
N SER A 202 8.04 -2.35 19.40
CA SER A 202 7.17 -2.30 18.23
C SER A 202 6.19 -3.49 18.22
N VAL A 203 5.15 -3.45 17.39
CA VAL A 203 4.14 -4.52 17.35
C VAL A 203 3.88 -4.93 15.90
N ILE A 204 3.99 -6.23 15.62
CA ILE A 204 3.59 -6.81 14.33
C ILE A 204 2.13 -7.26 14.42
N VAL A 205 1.32 -6.88 13.44
CA VAL A 205 -0.03 -7.43 13.25
C VAL A 205 -0.06 -8.16 11.91
N PRO A 206 -0.13 -9.49 11.89
CA PRO A 206 -0.23 -10.25 10.65
C PRO A 206 -1.51 -9.89 9.89
N SER A 207 -1.42 -9.62 8.61
CA SER A 207 -2.61 -9.33 7.81
C SER A 207 -3.31 -10.60 7.32
N GLY A 208 -2.56 -11.67 7.10
CA GLY A 208 -3.03 -12.96 6.60
C GLY A 208 -1.88 -13.90 6.27
N SER A 209 -2.19 -15.14 5.88
CA SER A 209 -1.18 -16.10 5.44
C SER A 209 -0.55 -15.64 4.12
N ASP A 210 0.77 -15.70 4.03
CA ASP A 210 1.54 -15.30 2.84
C ASP A 210 1.27 -13.87 2.34
N ARG A 211 0.91 -12.97 3.27
CA ARG A 211 0.69 -11.56 3.00
C ARG A 211 1.63 -10.70 3.83
N ALA A 212 1.83 -9.47 3.41
CA ALA A 212 2.62 -8.50 4.16
C ALA A 212 2.01 -8.25 5.54
N ASP A 213 2.86 -8.07 6.55
CA ASP A 213 2.44 -7.71 7.90
C ASP A 213 2.37 -6.20 8.09
N PHE A 214 1.61 -5.77 9.07
CA PHE A 214 1.70 -4.41 9.60
C PHE A 214 2.73 -4.37 10.71
N LEU A 215 3.65 -3.41 10.67
CA LEU A 215 4.57 -3.14 11.77
C LEU A 215 4.28 -1.75 12.33
N PHE A 216 3.77 -1.71 13.54
CA PHE A 216 3.54 -0.47 14.29
C PHE A 216 4.76 -0.13 15.14
N LEU A 217 5.27 1.10 14.99
CA LEU A 217 6.47 1.56 15.67
C LEU A 217 6.46 3.08 15.84
N THR A 218 7.24 3.58 16.79
CA THR A 218 7.47 5.03 16.88
C THR A 218 8.48 5.47 15.81
N LYS A 219 8.49 6.76 15.50
CA LYS A 219 9.49 7.33 14.59
C LYS A 219 10.92 7.16 15.11
N GLU A 220 11.10 7.17 16.43
CA GLU A 220 12.39 6.89 17.07
C GLU A 220 12.83 5.43 16.86
N GLN A 221 11.91 4.46 17.03
CA GLN A 221 12.19 3.05 16.75
C GLN A 221 12.56 2.85 15.28
N LEU A 222 11.87 3.55 14.35
CA LEU A 222 12.21 3.53 12.93
C LEU A 222 13.62 4.07 12.68
N GLY A 223 14.00 5.18 13.34
CA GLY A 223 15.35 5.75 13.25
C GLY A 223 16.44 4.82 13.78
N ARG A 224 16.15 4.06 14.83
CA ARG A 224 17.09 3.03 15.32
C ARG A 224 17.26 1.85 14.36
N ARG A 225 16.20 1.49 13.63
CA ARG A 225 16.25 0.41 12.61
C ARG A 225 17.00 0.82 11.34
N TYR A 226 16.88 2.09 10.95
CA TYR A 226 17.46 2.63 9.72
C TYR A 226 18.20 3.95 10.01
N PRO A 227 19.33 3.90 10.77
CA PRO A 227 19.98 5.09 11.31
C PRO A 227 20.58 6.01 10.24
N ASP A 228 20.89 5.47 9.06
CA ASP A 228 21.53 6.24 7.98
C ASP A 228 20.50 6.94 7.07
N VAL A 229 19.20 6.68 7.26
CA VAL A 229 18.15 7.19 6.39
C VAL A 229 17.58 8.50 6.94
N PRO A 230 17.46 9.57 6.13
CA PRO A 230 16.80 10.81 6.54
C PRO A 230 15.28 10.59 6.68
N LEU A 231 14.77 10.63 7.92
CA LEU A 231 13.36 10.35 8.25
C LEU A 231 12.52 11.59 8.54
N SER A 232 13.07 12.81 8.35
CA SER A 232 12.41 14.07 8.73
C SER A 232 11.07 14.31 8.05
N ARG A 233 10.90 13.79 6.82
CA ARG A 233 9.67 13.94 6.03
C ARG A 233 8.57 12.92 6.37
N LEU A 234 8.86 11.95 7.22
CA LEU A 234 7.88 10.94 7.60
C LEU A 234 6.87 11.48 8.62
N PRO A 235 5.62 11.00 8.57
CA PRO A 235 4.59 11.42 9.51
C PRO A 235 4.88 10.90 10.92
N GLU A 236 4.41 11.62 11.94
CA GLU A 236 4.38 11.12 13.32
C GLU A 236 3.32 10.02 13.51
N ARG A 237 2.22 10.11 12.75
CA ARG A 237 1.16 9.09 12.68
C ARG A 237 0.76 8.89 11.23
N GLY A 238 0.94 7.67 10.72
CA GLY A 238 0.63 7.31 9.33
C GLY A 238 1.58 6.26 8.79
N CYS A 239 1.39 5.84 7.56
CA CYS A 239 2.34 4.96 6.91
C CYS A 239 3.66 5.73 6.65
N ALA A 240 4.74 5.18 7.20
CA ALA A 240 6.10 5.67 7.04
C ALA A 240 6.82 5.01 5.86
N GLY A 241 6.51 3.73 5.58
CA GLY A 241 7.25 3.03 4.53
C GLY A 241 6.76 1.62 4.26
N LEU A 242 7.44 0.99 3.33
CA LEU A 242 7.19 -0.36 2.83
C LEU A 242 8.47 -1.17 2.89
N VAL A 243 8.41 -2.38 3.44
CA VAL A 243 9.49 -3.36 3.36
C VAL A 243 9.18 -4.29 2.19
N ILE A 244 10.11 -4.42 1.27
CA ILE A 244 9.96 -5.15 0.00
C ILE A 244 11.01 -6.24 -0.08
N ALA A 245 10.61 -7.49 -0.29
CA ALA A 245 11.52 -8.57 -0.61
C ALA A 245 12.06 -8.37 -2.03
N ALA A 246 13.39 -8.40 -2.18
CA ALA A 246 14.05 -8.13 -3.46
C ALA A 246 15.37 -8.88 -3.61
N ASP A 247 15.88 -8.92 -4.83
CA ASP A 247 17.28 -9.21 -5.09
C ASP A 247 18.10 -7.96 -4.76
N LEU A 248 18.87 -8.01 -3.66
CA LEU A 248 19.61 -6.83 -3.20
C LEU A 248 20.71 -6.37 -4.17
N ALA A 249 21.31 -7.27 -4.95
CA ALA A 249 22.31 -6.87 -5.95
C ALA A 249 21.66 -6.08 -7.10
N ALA A 250 20.51 -6.54 -7.55
CA ALA A 250 19.69 -5.81 -8.53
C ALA A 250 19.20 -4.47 -7.97
N THR A 251 18.75 -4.46 -6.70
CA THR A 251 18.31 -3.23 -6.02
C THR A 251 19.45 -2.20 -5.96
N GLU A 252 20.63 -2.61 -5.54
CA GLU A 252 21.81 -1.71 -5.44
C GLU A 252 22.18 -1.12 -6.81
N THR A 253 22.16 -1.97 -7.84
CA THR A 253 22.42 -1.53 -9.22
C THR A 253 21.38 -0.51 -9.69
N ALA A 254 20.11 -0.77 -9.45
CA ALA A 254 19.02 0.08 -9.91
C ALA A 254 18.95 1.43 -9.18
N LEU A 255 19.19 1.44 -7.86
CA LEU A 255 19.17 2.67 -7.07
C LEU A 255 20.46 3.49 -7.18
N GLY A 256 21.60 2.84 -7.49
CA GLY A 256 22.91 3.50 -7.59
C GLY A 256 23.21 4.35 -6.36
N SER A 257 23.67 5.58 -6.56
CA SER A 257 23.98 6.52 -5.48
C SER A 257 22.75 7.03 -4.70
N GLY A 258 21.55 6.78 -5.19
CA GLY A 258 20.29 7.11 -4.48
C GLY A 258 19.90 6.08 -3.43
N GLY A 259 20.51 4.89 -3.44
CA GLY A 259 20.31 3.83 -2.45
C GLY A 259 21.16 4.05 -1.20
N ILE A 260 20.55 3.89 -0.03
CA ILE A 260 21.21 4.02 1.27
C ILE A 260 21.24 2.65 1.94
N ARG A 261 22.44 2.13 2.24
CA ARG A 261 22.58 0.92 3.07
C ARG A 261 22.33 1.28 4.53
N SER A 262 21.35 0.65 5.16
CA SER A 262 21.04 0.87 6.57
C SER A 262 20.33 -0.34 7.17
N GLY A 263 20.68 -0.73 8.39
CA GLY A 263 20.03 -1.84 9.10
C GLY A 263 20.06 -3.19 8.36
N GLY A 264 21.06 -3.44 7.51
CA GLY A 264 21.16 -4.66 6.68
C GLY A 264 20.27 -4.66 5.44
N ALA A 265 19.60 -3.55 5.14
CA ALA A 265 18.76 -3.33 3.98
C ALA A 265 19.36 -2.30 3.01
N ILE A 266 18.75 -2.17 1.83
CA ILE A 266 18.97 -1.04 0.92
C ILE A 266 17.71 -0.20 0.94
N CYS A 267 17.83 1.10 1.19
CA CYS A 267 16.70 2.00 1.36
C CYS A 267 16.66 3.07 0.27
N ALA A 268 15.47 3.38 -0.24
CA ALA A 268 15.20 4.62 -0.95
C ALA A 268 14.51 5.59 0.04
N PRO A 269 15.11 6.77 0.30
CA PRO A 269 14.58 7.69 1.29
C PRO A 269 13.23 8.30 0.86
N PRO A 270 12.39 8.75 1.80
CA PRO A 270 11.06 9.30 1.49
C PRO A 270 11.08 10.45 0.48
N ALA A 271 12.18 11.17 0.38
CA ALA A 271 12.34 12.29 -0.54
C ALA A 271 12.36 11.86 -2.01
N SER A 272 12.78 10.62 -2.31
CA SER A 272 12.88 10.06 -3.66
C SER A 272 11.75 9.09 -4.03
N SER A 273 10.74 8.93 -3.17
CA SER A 273 9.66 7.94 -3.31
C SER A 273 8.31 8.47 -2.81
N ASN A 274 8.01 9.73 -3.16
CA ASN A 274 6.74 10.39 -2.83
C ASN A 274 6.33 10.23 -1.36
N GLY A 275 7.26 10.56 -0.44
CA GLY A 275 6.99 10.55 0.99
C GLY A 275 6.91 9.16 1.65
N THR A 276 7.31 8.10 0.97
CA THR A 276 7.25 6.71 1.44
C THR A 276 8.67 6.15 1.55
N LEU A 277 9.12 5.76 2.74
CA LEU A 277 10.37 5.01 2.88
C LEU A 277 10.24 3.63 2.19
N LEU A 278 11.12 3.32 1.24
CA LEU A 278 11.20 1.98 0.67
C LEU A 278 12.42 1.27 1.24
N VAL A 279 12.19 0.08 1.81
CA VAL A 279 13.22 -0.75 2.45
C VAL A 279 13.28 -2.07 1.70
N PHE A 280 14.36 -2.32 0.99
CA PHE A 280 14.58 -3.56 0.26
C PHE A 280 15.39 -4.52 1.12
N VAL A 281 14.85 -5.73 1.32
CA VAL A 281 15.47 -6.81 2.08
C VAL A 281 15.64 -8.05 1.20
N SER A 282 16.55 -8.95 1.55
CA SER A 282 16.72 -10.22 0.83
C SER A 282 15.40 -10.99 0.75
N ALA A 283 15.10 -11.52 -0.43
CA ALA A 283 13.89 -12.30 -0.74
C ALA A 283 13.90 -13.67 -0.04
#